data_d605d94ee874474366e1260eefb86e1a
#
_entry.id   d605d94ee874474366e1260eefb86e1a
#
_cell.length_a   1.000
_cell.length_b   1.000
_cell.length_c   1.000
_cell.angle_alpha   90.00
_cell.angle_beta   90.00
_cell.angle_gamma   90.00
#
_symmetry.space_group_name_H-M   'P 1'
#
loop_
_entity.id
_entity.type
_entity.pdbx_description
1 polymer ?
#
loop_
_entity_poly.entity_id
_entity_poly.type
_entity_poly.pdbx_seq_one_letter_code
_entity_poly.pdbx_strand_id
1 'polypeptide(L)'
;RVRSSAASDVYKRQWQDRLNQNEGELLKKIICIDGKTMRSNKRGDGKASHIVSAWSKESGFCLGQKAVEEKSNEIVAIPELLDKIQIKGQIVTIDAMGTQTAIAEKIKKKRADYVLALKRNQNSLYEDVQEYFSDEEFQKRIRASGNYKKTQEKAHGQVEIREYYQTEDIKWLSQKKNWKGLSSIVMEKKTIEKDGKRRIEYRYFISSLKADIEQISRAVRGHWSIESMHWHLDVTFREDANTTLDKMAAQNLNIIRKWSLSILKPAQMTRHKLSMRKKRFVVSMRPIQYLEELLEA
;
A
#
# COMPACT_ATOMS: atom_id res chain seq x y z
N ARG A 1 31.15 7.32 14.39
CA ARG A 1 30.70 6.41 13.30
C ARG A 1 29.68 5.44 13.87
N VAL A 2 28.44 5.60 13.51
CA VAL A 2 27.32 4.79 14.00
C VAL A 2 27.38 3.42 13.32
N ARG A 3 27.81 2.40 14.05
CA ARG A 3 27.58 0.98 13.69
C ARG A 3 26.18 0.58 14.11
N SER A 4 25.16 1.15 13.46
CA SER A 4 23.76 0.97 13.91
C SER A 4 22.89 0.20 12.91
N SER A 5 23.35 -0.13 11.71
CA SER A 5 22.45 -0.72 10.72
C SER A 5 22.09 -2.19 10.98
N ALA A 6 23.06 -3.03 11.31
CA ALA A 6 22.80 -4.48 11.44
C ALA A 6 21.95 -4.83 12.67
N ALA A 7 22.20 -4.26 13.83
CA ALA A 7 21.42 -4.51 15.05
C ALA A 7 19.98 -3.98 14.92
N SER A 8 19.80 -2.78 14.35
CA SER A 8 18.50 -2.20 14.07
C SER A 8 17.69 -3.07 13.07
N ASP A 9 18.35 -3.63 12.08
CA ASP A 9 17.69 -4.48 11.08
C ASP A 9 17.32 -5.87 11.66
N VAL A 10 18.15 -6.40 12.58
CA VAL A 10 17.82 -7.65 13.31
C VAL A 10 16.62 -7.43 14.23
N TYR A 11 16.57 -6.32 14.99
CA TYR A 11 15.45 -5.99 15.86
C TYR A 11 14.15 -5.80 15.06
N LYS A 12 14.21 -5.10 13.93
CA LYS A 12 13.06 -4.93 13.04
C LYS A 12 12.56 -6.25 12.51
N ARG A 13 13.45 -7.16 12.11
CA ARG A 13 13.07 -8.50 11.64
C ARG A 13 12.42 -9.32 12.74
N GLN A 14 13.00 -9.37 13.93
CA GLN A 14 12.44 -10.11 15.07
C GLN A 14 11.05 -9.57 15.46
N TRP A 15 10.87 -8.24 15.42
CA TRP A 15 9.59 -7.63 15.71
C TRP A 15 8.54 -7.92 14.61
N GLN A 16 8.96 -7.88 13.34
CA GLN A 16 8.13 -8.33 12.22
C GLN A 16 7.71 -9.79 12.36
N ASP A 17 8.63 -10.66 12.75
CA ASP A 17 8.34 -12.08 12.93
C ASP A 17 7.34 -12.30 14.08
N ARG A 18 7.46 -11.56 15.19
CA ARG A 18 6.47 -11.60 16.28
C ARG A 18 5.08 -11.11 15.84
N LEU A 19 5.01 -9.99 15.11
CA LEU A 19 3.75 -9.49 14.55
C LEU A 19 3.13 -10.49 13.56
N ASN A 20 3.95 -11.28 12.88
CA ASN A 20 3.49 -12.31 11.95
C ASN A 20 2.99 -13.58 12.64
N GLN A 21 3.44 -13.88 13.86
CA GLN A 21 3.05 -15.08 14.62
C GLN A 21 1.69 -14.95 15.34
N ASN A 22 1.22 -13.73 15.60
CA ASN A 22 0.04 -13.48 16.45
C ASN A 22 -1.30 -13.42 15.72
N GLU A 23 -1.36 -13.60 14.40
CA GLU A 23 -2.62 -13.56 13.66
C GLU A 23 -2.88 -14.91 12.97
N GLY A 24 -4.07 -15.46 13.21
CA GLY A 24 -4.51 -16.73 12.63
C GLY A 24 -4.32 -16.81 11.11
N GLU A 25 -3.87 -17.94 10.63
CA GLU A 25 -3.30 -18.25 9.31
C GLU A 25 -4.24 -18.10 8.09
N LEU A 26 -5.46 -17.59 8.24
CA LEU A 26 -6.47 -17.69 7.18
C LEU A 26 -6.29 -16.75 5.99
N LEU A 27 -5.61 -15.60 6.14
CA LEU A 27 -5.47 -14.63 5.05
C LEU A 27 -4.06 -14.05 4.98
N LYS A 28 -3.44 -14.06 3.79
CA LYS A 28 -2.14 -13.43 3.56
C LYS A 28 -2.17 -11.94 3.91
N LYS A 29 -1.15 -11.45 4.60
CA LYS A 29 -1.00 -10.02 4.90
C LYS A 29 -0.68 -9.22 3.64
N ILE A 30 -1.11 -7.97 3.62
CA ILE A 30 -0.92 -7.07 2.49
C ILE A 30 0.14 -6.02 2.84
N ILE A 31 1.18 -5.95 2.01
CA ILE A 31 2.21 -4.92 2.07
C ILE A 31 1.99 -3.97 0.91
N CYS A 32 1.69 -2.72 1.23
CA CYS A 32 1.51 -1.66 0.26
C CYS A 32 2.82 -0.90 0.09
N ILE A 33 3.28 -0.72 -1.15
CA ILE A 33 4.48 0.07 -1.46
C ILE A 33 4.05 1.27 -2.29
N ASP A 34 4.44 2.46 -1.84
CA ASP A 34 4.17 3.72 -2.52
C ASP A 34 5.18 4.79 -2.09
N GLY A 35 5.35 5.81 -2.93
CA GLY A 35 6.25 6.92 -2.72
C GLY A 35 5.54 8.22 -2.35
N LYS A 36 6.17 9.01 -1.46
CA LYS A 36 5.69 10.32 -1.04
C LYS A 36 6.80 11.36 -1.13
N THR A 37 6.51 12.49 -1.76
CA THR A 37 7.40 13.65 -1.78
C THR A 37 7.14 14.55 -0.58
N MET A 38 8.20 14.92 0.14
CA MET A 38 8.16 15.88 1.25
C MET A 38 8.27 17.31 0.69
N ARG A 39 7.15 17.95 0.37
CA ARG A 39 7.09 19.15 -0.49
C ARG A 39 7.91 20.33 0.00
N SER A 40 7.93 20.60 1.30
CA SER A 40 8.63 21.77 1.89
C SER A 40 10.09 21.52 2.27
N ASN A 41 10.60 20.30 2.04
CA ASN A 41 11.99 19.92 2.30
C ASN A 41 12.91 20.29 1.12
N LYS A 42 12.83 21.55 0.66
CA LYS A 42 13.70 22.06 -0.41
C LYS A 42 14.04 23.52 -0.19
N ARG A 43 15.19 23.96 -0.69
CA ARG A 43 15.61 25.35 -0.69
C ARG A 43 15.78 25.81 -2.14
N GLY A 44 15.13 26.91 -2.51
CA GLY A 44 15.18 27.43 -3.88
C GLY A 44 14.79 26.36 -4.92
N ASP A 45 15.63 26.18 -5.93
CA ASP A 45 15.45 25.18 -6.99
C ASP A 45 15.86 23.75 -6.60
N GLY A 46 16.23 23.54 -5.33
CA GLY A 46 16.60 22.22 -4.82
C GLY A 46 15.46 21.21 -4.89
N LYS A 47 15.81 19.92 -5.07
CA LYS A 47 14.84 18.83 -5.12
C LYS A 47 14.37 18.44 -3.72
N ALA A 48 13.06 18.29 -3.56
CA ALA A 48 12.47 17.78 -2.33
C ALA A 48 12.79 16.28 -2.17
N SER A 49 12.97 15.81 -0.93
CA SER A 49 13.16 14.39 -0.64
C SER A 49 11.91 13.61 -1.03
N HIS A 50 12.10 12.50 -1.73
CA HIS A 50 11.04 11.55 -2.04
C HIS A 50 11.31 10.25 -1.29
N ILE A 51 10.29 9.69 -0.62
CA ILE A 51 10.44 8.52 0.26
C ILE A 51 9.49 7.42 -0.20
N VAL A 52 10.06 6.30 -0.64
CA VAL A 52 9.32 5.06 -0.91
C VAL A 52 9.17 4.29 0.40
N SER A 53 7.96 3.88 0.72
CA SER A 53 7.61 3.21 1.99
C SER A 53 6.93 1.88 1.73
N ALA A 54 7.19 0.90 2.60
CA ALA A 54 6.46 -0.35 2.67
C ALA A 54 5.59 -0.36 3.92
N TRP A 55 4.28 -0.40 3.74
CA TRP A 55 3.27 -0.30 4.79
C TRP A 55 2.50 -1.61 4.93
N SER A 56 2.50 -2.22 6.11
CA SER A 56 1.63 -3.35 6.41
C SER A 56 0.22 -2.85 6.71
N LYS A 57 -0.74 -3.29 5.90
CA LYS A 57 -2.15 -2.89 6.04
C LYS A 57 -2.74 -3.40 7.35
N GLU A 58 -2.48 -4.67 7.69
CA GLU A 58 -3.06 -5.33 8.86
C GLU A 58 -2.49 -4.78 10.15
N SER A 59 -1.16 -4.73 10.27
CA SER A 59 -0.50 -4.23 11.49
C SER A 59 -0.48 -2.69 11.57
N GLY A 60 -0.81 -1.97 10.48
CA GLY A 60 -0.77 -0.51 10.48
C GLY A 60 0.63 0.05 10.77
N PHE A 61 1.68 -0.63 10.33
CA PHE A 61 3.08 -0.32 10.60
C PHE A 61 3.91 -0.18 9.32
N CYS A 62 4.88 0.74 9.34
CA CYS A 62 5.84 0.91 8.26
C CYS A 62 7.01 -0.06 8.44
N LEU A 63 7.09 -1.06 7.56
CA LEU A 63 8.11 -2.13 7.61
C LEU A 63 9.49 -1.63 7.19
N GLY A 64 9.55 -0.61 6.35
CA GLY A 64 10.78 -0.02 5.87
C GLY A 64 10.52 1.15 4.94
N GLN A 65 11.57 1.92 4.69
CA GLN A 65 11.54 3.01 3.73
C GLN A 65 12.88 3.20 3.05
N LYS A 66 12.85 3.80 1.87
CA LYS A 66 14.03 4.22 1.11
C LYS A 66 13.81 5.65 0.61
N ALA A 67 14.71 6.55 0.97
CA ALA A 67 14.71 7.88 0.37
C ALA A 67 15.40 7.84 -1.00
N VAL A 68 14.85 8.61 -1.93
CA VAL A 68 15.39 8.83 -3.27
C VAL A 68 15.39 10.32 -3.59
N GLU A 69 16.24 10.72 -4.50
CA GLU A 69 16.35 12.15 -4.86
C GLU A 69 15.19 12.61 -5.75
N GLU A 70 14.66 11.71 -6.55
CA GLU A 70 13.56 11.99 -7.49
C GLU A 70 12.52 10.88 -7.48
N LYS A 71 11.28 11.23 -7.83
CA LYS A 71 10.19 10.29 -7.97
C LYS A 71 10.46 9.23 -9.04
N SER A 72 11.12 9.58 -10.12
CA SER A 72 11.54 8.64 -11.19
C SER A 72 12.42 7.50 -10.68
N ASN A 73 13.09 7.68 -9.55
CA ASN A 73 13.97 6.68 -8.94
C ASN A 73 13.21 5.64 -8.08
N GLU A 74 11.88 5.70 -7.99
CA GLU A 74 11.08 4.69 -7.26
C GLU A 74 11.32 3.29 -7.81
N ILE A 75 11.42 3.14 -9.14
CA ILE A 75 11.65 1.85 -9.82
C ILE A 75 12.93 1.18 -9.32
N VAL A 76 13.97 1.97 -9.02
CA VAL A 76 15.24 1.46 -8.48
C VAL A 76 15.15 1.24 -6.96
N ALA A 77 14.43 2.10 -6.27
CA ALA A 77 14.32 2.04 -4.81
C ALA A 77 13.46 0.87 -4.31
N ILE A 78 12.42 0.50 -5.04
CA ILE A 78 11.52 -0.60 -4.65
C ILE A 78 12.27 -1.93 -4.49
N PRO A 79 13.10 -2.40 -5.43
CA PRO A 79 13.89 -3.61 -5.26
C PRO A 79 14.82 -3.58 -4.04
N GLU A 80 15.47 -2.45 -3.77
CA GLU A 80 16.34 -2.28 -2.60
C GLU A 80 15.54 -2.30 -1.29
N LEU A 81 14.34 -1.71 -1.29
CA LEU A 81 13.44 -1.74 -0.14
C LEU A 81 12.95 -3.16 0.12
N LEU A 82 12.57 -3.88 -0.93
CA LEU A 82 12.16 -5.28 -0.84
C LEU A 82 13.26 -6.17 -0.25
N ASP A 83 14.55 -5.89 -0.50
CA ASP A 83 15.65 -6.65 0.10
C ASP A 83 15.72 -6.50 1.63
N LYS A 84 15.34 -5.34 2.13
CA LYS A 84 15.43 -4.99 3.56
C LYS A 84 14.27 -5.49 4.41
N ILE A 85 13.17 -5.92 3.78
CA ILE A 85 11.94 -6.32 4.47
C ILE A 85 11.63 -7.80 4.25
N GLN A 86 10.95 -8.41 5.22
CA GLN A 86 10.47 -9.78 5.10
C GLN A 86 9.06 -9.78 4.49
N ILE A 87 8.93 -10.42 3.32
CA ILE A 87 7.64 -10.45 2.57
C ILE A 87 7.17 -11.88 2.25
N LYS A 88 7.90 -12.91 2.69
CA LYS A 88 7.56 -14.31 2.39
C LYS A 88 6.12 -14.63 2.79
N GLY A 89 5.36 -15.22 1.86
CA GLY A 89 3.97 -15.61 2.09
C GLY A 89 2.96 -14.46 2.06
N GLN A 90 3.41 -13.21 1.82
CA GLN A 90 2.55 -12.02 1.84
C GLN A 90 2.18 -11.56 0.43
N ILE A 91 1.25 -10.62 0.32
CA ILE A 91 0.84 -9.98 -0.93
C ILE A 91 1.42 -8.57 -0.97
N VAL A 92 2.20 -8.27 -2.00
CA VAL A 92 2.74 -6.93 -2.23
C VAL A 92 1.87 -6.22 -3.25
N THR A 93 1.40 -5.02 -2.90
CA THR A 93 0.64 -4.15 -3.81
C THR A 93 1.46 -2.92 -4.13
N ILE A 94 1.52 -2.55 -5.41
CA ILE A 94 2.29 -1.41 -5.91
C ILE A 94 1.44 -0.67 -6.93
N ASP A 95 1.62 0.65 -7.00
CA ASP A 95 1.00 1.50 -8.01
C ASP A 95 1.56 1.22 -9.43
N ALA A 96 0.99 1.87 -10.43
CA ALA A 96 1.38 1.62 -11.82
C ALA A 96 2.83 2.01 -12.14
N MET A 97 3.43 2.97 -11.45
CA MET A 97 4.83 3.35 -11.70
C MET A 97 5.78 2.21 -11.33
N GLY A 98 5.52 1.55 -10.21
CA GLY A 98 6.29 0.39 -9.77
C GLY A 98 5.89 -0.93 -10.44
N THR A 99 4.95 -0.92 -11.39
CA THR A 99 4.58 -2.11 -12.17
C THR A 99 5.65 -2.38 -13.23
N GLN A 100 6.68 -3.13 -12.83
CA GLN A 100 7.85 -3.49 -13.64
C GLN A 100 8.13 -5.01 -13.53
N THR A 101 8.56 -5.62 -14.63
CA THR A 101 8.85 -7.06 -14.69
C THR A 101 9.92 -7.49 -13.68
N ALA A 102 10.98 -6.69 -13.53
CA ALA A 102 12.04 -6.95 -12.55
C ALA A 102 11.53 -6.91 -11.09
N ILE A 103 10.58 -6.02 -10.78
CA ILE A 103 9.95 -5.93 -9.45
C ILE A 103 9.06 -7.16 -9.20
N ALA A 104 8.25 -7.55 -10.19
CA ALA A 104 7.44 -8.76 -10.10
C ALA A 104 8.31 -10.02 -9.88
N GLU A 105 9.41 -10.14 -10.61
CA GLU A 105 10.37 -11.22 -10.44
C GLU A 105 11.00 -11.23 -9.03
N LYS A 106 11.39 -10.05 -8.53
CA LYS A 106 11.96 -9.87 -7.18
C LYS A 106 10.99 -10.34 -6.10
N ILE A 107 9.72 -9.95 -6.20
CA ILE A 107 8.67 -10.37 -5.26
C ILE A 107 8.52 -11.89 -5.28
N LYS A 108 8.45 -12.50 -6.46
CA LYS A 108 8.34 -13.97 -6.59
C LYS A 108 9.58 -14.70 -6.08
N LYS A 109 10.79 -14.20 -6.31
CA LYS A 109 12.04 -14.75 -5.75
C LYS A 109 12.03 -14.75 -4.22
N LYS A 110 11.39 -13.75 -3.59
CA LYS A 110 11.20 -13.67 -2.14
C LYS A 110 10.01 -14.49 -1.63
N ARG A 111 9.41 -15.35 -2.47
CA ARG A 111 8.27 -16.24 -2.14
C ARG A 111 7.04 -15.47 -1.65
N ALA A 112 6.79 -14.28 -2.20
CA ALA A 112 5.59 -13.48 -2.00
C ALA A 112 4.75 -13.46 -3.26
N ASP A 113 3.52 -12.95 -3.14
CA ASP A 113 2.64 -12.70 -4.26
C ASP A 113 2.51 -11.19 -4.52
N TYR A 114 2.04 -10.84 -5.72
CA TYR A 114 1.86 -9.45 -6.08
C TYR A 114 0.46 -9.17 -6.64
N VAL A 115 0.01 -7.93 -6.45
CA VAL A 115 -1.10 -7.30 -7.16
C VAL A 115 -0.61 -5.93 -7.62
N LEU A 116 -0.35 -5.78 -8.91
CA LEU A 116 0.26 -4.59 -9.50
C LEU A 116 -0.75 -3.86 -10.37
N ALA A 117 -0.89 -2.55 -10.14
CA ALA A 117 -1.79 -1.72 -10.93
C ALA A 117 -1.27 -1.51 -12.35
N LEU A 118 -2.16 -1.61 -13.35
CA LEU A 118 -1.85 -1.33 -14.74
C LEU A 118 -2.33 0.07 -15.13
N LYS A 119 -1.49 0.78 -15.85
CA LYS A 119 -1.81 2.00 -16.57
C LYS A 119 -1.04 2.02 -17.89
N ARG A 120 -1.16 3.10 -18.64
CA ARG A 120 -0.54 3.27 -19.96
C ARG A 120 1.00 3.24 -19.99
N ASN A 121 1.68 3.21 -18.83
CA ASN A 121 3.11 2.93 -18.77
C ASN A 121 3.48 1.50 -19.19
N GLN A 122 2.50 0.58 -19.19
CA GLN A 122 2.57 -0.78 -19.74
C GLN A 122 1.52 -0.89 -20.86
N ASN A 123 1.66 -0.07 -21.90
CA ASN A 123 0.60 0.26 -22.85
C ASN A 123 -0.09 -0.95 -23.45
N SER A 124 0.65 -1.84 -24.11
CA SER A 124 0.07 -3.03 -24.78
C SER A 124 -0.58 -3.99 -23.77
N LEU A 125 0.03 -4.22 -22.63
CA LEU A 125 -0.57 -5.05 -21.58
C LEU A 125 -1.84 -4.43 -21.01
N TYR A 126 -1.84 -3.10 -20.83
CA TYR A 126 -3.01 -2.37 -20.36
C TYR A 126 -4.16 -2.44 -21.36
N GLU A 127 -3.88 -2.23 -22.64
CA GLU A 127 -4.87 -2.28 -23.72
C GLU A 127 -5.47 -3.67 -23.86
N ASP A 128 -4.63 -4.72 -23.88
CA ASP A 128 -5.08 -6.12 -23.95
C ASP A 128 -6.03 -6.46 -22.78
N VAL A 129 -5.66 -6.08 -21.54
CA VAL A 129 -6.48 -6.33 -20.35
C VAL A 129 -7.75 -5.50 -20.37
N GLN A 130 -7.69 -4.25 -20.81
CA GLN A 130 -8.85 -3.37 -20.93
C GLN A 130 -9.84 -3.93 -21.96
N GLU A 131 -9.39 -4.36 -23.13
CA GLU A 131 -10.19 -4.95 -24.18
C GLU A 131 -10.91 -6.21 -23.69
N TYR A 132 -10.17 -7.13 -23.04
CA TYR A 132 -10.77 -8.33 -22.45
C TYR A 132 -11.93 -8.02 -21.50
N PHE A 133 -11.75 -7.06 -20.59
CA PHE A 133 -12.80 -6.70 -19.64
C PHE A 133 -13.89 -5.78 -20.23
N SER A 134 -13.73 -5.23 -21.43
CA SER A 134 -14.78 -4.48 -22.12
C SER A 134 -15.89 -5.39 -22.68
N ASP A 135 -15.59 -6.67 -22.92
CA ASP A 135 -16.55 -7.66 -23.38
C ASP A 135 -17.50 -8.10 -22.23
N GLU A 136 -18.78 -7.83 -22.41
CA GLU A 136 -19.83 -8.19 -21.44
C GLU A 136 -19.99 -9.69 -21.24
N GLU A 137 -19.73 -10.50 -22.27
CA GLU A 137 -19.80 -11.96 -22.18
C GLU A 137 -18.72 -12.52 -21.29
N PHE A 138 -17.49 -11.98 -21.35
CA PHE A 138 -16.43 -12.35 -20.41
C PHE A 138 -16.78 -11.93 -18.99
N GLN A 139 -17.35 -10.75 -18.78
CA GLN A 139 -17.81 -10.33 -17.45
C GLN A 139 -18.91 -11.25 -16.90
N LYS A 140 -19.87 -11.69 -17.73
CA LYS A 140 -20.90 -12.66 -17.33
C LYS A 140 -20.30 -14.01 -16.93
N ARG A 141 -19.35 -14.53 -17.70
CA ARG A 141 -18.61 -15.78 -17.38
C ARG A 141 -17.88 -15.68 -16.05
N ILE A 142 -17.19 -14.56 -15.79
CA ILE A 142 -16.49 -14.32 -14.53
C ILE A 142 -17.48 -14.29 -13.36
N ARG A 143 -18.63 -13.64 -13.52
CA ARG A 143 -19.68 -13.66 -12.47
C ARG A 143 -20.18 -15.09 -12.21
N ALA A 144 -20.44 -15.86 -13.27
CA ALA A 144 -20.89 -17.25 -13.16
C ALA A 144 -19.87 -18.17 -12.50
N SER A 145 -18.56 -17.92 -12.67
CA SER A 145 -17.50 -18.70 -12.06
C SER A 145 -17.26 -18.38 -10.57
N GLY A 146 -17.97 -17.44 -9.99
CA GLY A 146 -17.79 -17.01 -8.60
C GLY A 146 -16.60 -16.07 -8.37
N ASN A 147 -15.88 -15.65 -9.41
CA ASN A 147 -14.74 -14.74 -9.33
C ASN A 147 -15.14 -13.27 -9.47
N TYR A 148 -16.28 -12.93 -8.88
CA TYR A 148 -16.86 -11.61 -8.86
C TYR A 148 -17.26 -11.23 -7.43
N LYS A 149 -17.01 -9.98 -7.06
CA LYS A 149 -17.44 -9.43 -5.77
C LYS A 149 -17.92 -8.01 -5.94
N LYS A 150 -19.03 -7.68 -5.29
CA LYS A 150 -19.58 -6.31 -5.22
C LYS A 150 -19.60 -5.85 -3.78
N THR A 151 -19.11 -4.64 -3.53
CA THR A 151 -19.22 -3.95 -2.24
C THR A 151 -19.87 -2.60 -2.41
N GLN A 152 -20.58 -2.14 -1.39
CA GLN A 152 -21.21 -0.82 -1.38
C GLN A 152 -20.90 -0.14 -0.05
N GLU A 153 -20.41 1.09 -0.11
CA GLU A 153 -20.09 1.92 1.04
C GLU A 153 -20.79 3.27 0.90
N LYS A 154 -21.30 3.81 2.02
CA LYS A 154 -21.85 5.16 2.07
C LYS A 154 -20.97 6.01 2.98
N ALA A 155 -20.30 7.01 2.43
CA ALA A 155 -19.41 7.89 3.17
C ALA A 155 -19.40 9.30 2.54
N HIS A 156 -19.25 10.32 3.35
CA HIS A 156 -19.11 11.72 2.91
C HIS A 156 -20.22 12.21 1.95
N GLY A 157 -21.47 11.76 2.18
CA GLY A 157 -22.61 12.16 1.35
C GLY A 157 -22.66 11.52 -0.05
N GLN A 158 -21.83 10.50 -0.30
CA GLN A 158 -21.82 9.75 -1.57
C GLN A 158 -21.97 8.25 -1.33
N VAL A 159 -22.46 7.54 -2.35
CA VAL A 159 -22.49 6.07 -2.39
C VAL A 159 -21.37 5.63 -3.33
N GLU A 160 -20.50 4.76 -2.85
CA GLU A 160 -19.47 4.12 -3.64
C GLU A 160 -19.77 2.64 -3.80
N ILE A 161 -19.92 2.20 -5.03
CA ILE A 161 -20.09 0.79 -5.39
C ILE A 161 -18.81 0.34 -6.09
N ARG A 162 -18.20 -0.74 -5.59
CA ARG A 162 -17.04 -1.36 -6.22
C ARG A 162 -17.39 -2.77 -6.63
N GLU A 163 -17.09 -3.07 -7.87
CA GLU A 163 -17.24 -4.39 -8.46
C GLU A 163 -15.85 -4.89 -8.87
N TYR A 164 -15.49 -6.07 -8.38
CA TYR A 164 -14.21 -6.71 -8.66
C TYR A 164 -14.47 -7.93 -9.54
N TYR A 165 -13.67 -8.06 -10.59
CA TYR A 165 -13.68 -9.17 -11.52
C TYR A 165 -12.27 -9.74 -11.60
N GLN A 166 -12.13 -11.06 -11.47
CA GLN A 166 -10.83 -11.75 -11.59
C GLN A 166 -10.95 -12.93 -12.53
N THR A 167 -9.92 -13.16 -13.36
CA THR A 167 -9.86 -14.34 -14.22
C THR A 167 -8.43 -14.89 -14.31
N GLU A 168 -8.32 -16.23 -14.39
CA GLU A 168 -7.10 -16.96 -14.74
C GLU A 168 -7.01 -17.29 -16.22
N ASP A 169 -8.05 -16.98 -17.00
CA ASP A 169 -8.03 -17.15 -18.46
C ASP A 169 -7.15 -16.08 -19.11
N ILE A 170 -5.85 -16.31 -19.04
CA ILE A 170 -4.79 -15.43 -19.55
C ILE A 170 -3.83 -16.15 -20.50
N LYS A 171 -4.27 -17.27 -21.13
CA LYS A 171 -3.43 -17.99 -22.10
C LYS A 171 -3.20 -17.18 -23.36
N TRP A 172 -4.17 -16.38 -23.75
CA TRP A 172 -4.15 -15.47 -24.89
C TRP A 172 -3.22 -14.27 -24.71
N LEU A 173 -2.86 -13.91 -23.48
CA LEU A 173 -2.07 -12.73 -23.17
C LEU A 173 -0.62 -12.92 -23.59
N SER A 174 -0.21 -12.30 -24.69
CA SER A 174 1.11 -12.46 -25.33
C SER A 174 2.27 -12.15 -24.40
N GLN A 175 2.10 -11.17 -23.52
CA GLN A 175 3.12 -10.70 -22.58
C GLN A 175 3.20 -11.52 -21.28
N LYS A 176 2.33 -12.50 -21.08
CA LYS A 176 2.31 -13.35 -19.88
C LYS A 176 3.68 -13.88 -19.48
N LYS A 177 4.46 -14.32 -20.46
CA LYS A 177 5.81 -14.91 -20.27
C LYS A 177 6.83 -13.93 -19.65
N ASN A 178 6.62 -12.63 -19.82
CA ASN A 178 7.50 -11.57 -19.30
C ASN A 178 7.29 -11.31 -17.81
N TRP A 179 6.15 -11.72 -17.28
CA TRP A 179 5.77 -11.44 -15.90
C TRP A 179 5.89 -12.71 -15.04
N LYS A 180 6.92 -12.77 -14.23
CA LYS A 180 7.20 -13.95 -13.40
C LYS A 180 6.02 -14.28 -12.50
N GLY A 181 5.45 -15.48 -12.71
CA GLY A 181 4.35 -15.99 -11.89
C GLY A 181 2.99 -15.35 -12.14
N LEU A 182 2.79 -14.60 -13.23
CA LEU A 182 1.49 -14.04 -13.60
C LEU A 182 0.45 -15.15 -13.73
N SER A 183 -0.59 -15.09 -12.91
CA SER A 183 -1.62 -16.12 -12.80
C SER A 183 -3.03 -15.59 -13.09
N SER A 184 -3.30 -14.32 -12.83
CA SER A 184 -4.62 -13.73 -13.07
C SER A 184 -4.54 -12.25 -13.43
N ILE A 185 -5.59 -11.77 -14.09
CA ILE A 185 -5.86 -10.35 -14.33
C ILE A 185 -7.13 -9.92 -13.59
N VAL A 186 -7.20 -8.65 -13.22
CA VAL A 186 -8.26 -8.11 -12.37
C VAL A 186 -8.75 -6.77 -12.91
N MET A 187 -10.07 -6.56 -12.84
CA MET A 187 -10.69 -5.26 -13.05
C MET A 187 -11.44 -4.83 -11.78
N GLU A 188 -11.21 -3.61 -11.33
CA GLU A 188 -12.08 -2.89 -10.39
C GLU A 188 -12.91 -1.88 -11.17
N LYS A 189 -14.25 -2.00 -11.09
CA LYS A 189 -15.19 -0.97 -11.55
C LYS A 189 -15.74 -0.24 -10.35
N LYS A 190 -15.40 1.04 -10.22
CA LYS A 190 -15.85 1.91 -9.14
C LYS A 190 -16.92 2.85 -9.66
N THR A 191 -18.12 2.77 -9.10
CA THR A 191 -19.23 3.70 -9.37
C THR A 191 -19.41 4.61 -8.15
N ILE A 192 -19.39 5.92 -8.38
CA ILE A 192 -19.62 6.95 -7.37
C ILE A 192 -20.92 7.66 -7.71
N GLU A 193 -21.84 7.67 -6.77
CA GLU A 193 -23.11 8.37 -6.87
C GLU A 193 -23.15 9.49 -5.83
N LYS A 194 -23.23 10.73 -6.30
CA LYS A 194 -23.26 11.93 -5.46
C LYS A 194 -24.15 12.99 -6.11
N ASP A 195 -25.05 13.57 -5.33
CA ASP A 195 -25.94 14.68 -5.76
C ASP A 195 -26.64 14.37 -7.10
N GLY A 196 -27.15 13.13 -7.29
CA GLY A 196 -27.81 12.68 -8.50
C GLY A 196 -26.90 12.44 -9.71
N LYS A 197 -25.58 12.69 -9.57
CA LYS A 197 -24.58 12.43 -10.62
C LYS A 197 -23.91 11.09 -10.39
N ARG A 198 -23.65 10.38 -11.48
CA ARG A 198 -22.96 9.09 -11.49
C ARG A 198 -21.66 9.20 -12.25
N ARG A 199 -20.55 8.75 -11.63
CA ARG A 199 -19.23 8.64 -12.24
C ARG A 199 -18.75 7.20 -12.14
N ILE A 200 -18.17 6.68 -13.22
CA ILE A 200 -17.62 5.33 -13.28
C ILE A 200 -16.13 5.44 -13.57
N GLU A 201 -15.33 4.70 -12.81
CA GLU A 201 -13.89 4.57 -12.98
C GLU A 201 -13.53 3.09 -13.10
N TYR A 202 -12.61 2.78 -14.01
CA TYR A 202 -12.08 1.43 -14.19
C TYR A 202 -10.60 1.42 -13.83
N ARG A 203 -10.17 0.37 -13.13
CA ARG A 203 -8.78 0.11 -12.80
C ARG A 203 -8.47 -1.34 -13.09
N TYR A 204 -7.29 -1.58 -13.64
CA TYR A 204 -6.85 -2.91 -14.03
C TYR A 204 -5.59 -3.28 -13.27
N PHE A 205 -5.43 -4.59 -13.02
CA PHE A 205 -4.29 -5.12 -12.26
C PHE A 205 -3.87 -6.45 -12.84
N ILE A 206 -2.58 -6.76 -12.66
CA ILE A 206 -2.02 -8.09 -12.85
C ILE A 206 -1.68 -8.71 -11.49
N SER A 207 -1.82 -10.02 -11.37
CA SER A 207 -1.57 -10.71 -10.11
C SER A 207 -0.91 -12.07 -10.29
N SER A 208 -0.05 -12.42 -9.34
CA SER A 208 0.48 -13.78 -9.21
C SER A 208 -0.42 -14.71 -8.39
N LEU A 209 -1.49 -14.19 -7.81
CA LEU A 209 -2.49 -15.00 -7.12
C LEU A 209 -3.36 -15.74 -8.12
N LYS A 210 -3.72 -16.97 -7.79
CA LYS A 210 -4.81 -17.69 -8.44
C LYS A 210 -6.14 -16.99 -8.16
N ALA A 211 -7.21 -17.44 -8.82
CA ALA A 211 -8.53 -16.87 -8.61
C ALA A 211 -9.01 -17.07 -7.17
N ASP A 212 -9.02 -15.97 -6.43
CA ASP A 212 -9.53 -15.83 -5.08
C ASP A 212 -10.00 -14.38 -4.93
N ILE A 213 -11.26 -14.15 -5.23
CA ILE A 213 -11.84 -12.79 -5.29
C ILE A 213 -11.83 -12.11 -3.92
N GLU A 214 -11.85 -12.86 -2.81
CA GLU A 214 -11.78 -12.30 -1.46
C GLU A 214 -10.39 -11.71 -1.20
N GLN A 215 -9.33 -12.45 -1.50
CA GLN A 215 -7.96 -11.96 -1.34
C GLN A 215 -7.67 -10.79 -2.29
N ILE A 216 -8.09 -10.89 -3.55
CA ILE A 216 -7.87 -9.83 -4.55
C ILE A 216 -8.59 -8.54 -4.17
N SER A 217 -9.88 -8.59 -3.87
CA SER A 217 -10.64 -7.39 -3.48
C SER A 217 -10.06 -6.73 -2.23
N ARG A 218 -9.61 -7.54 -1.27
CA ARG A 218 -8.93 -7.08 -0.05
C ARG A 218 -7.57 -6.43 -0.36
N ALA A 219 -6.80 -7.00 -1.30
CA ALA A 219 -5.50 -6.46 -1.71
C ALA A 219 -5.65 -5.13 -2.47
N VAL A 220 -6.53 -5.07 -3.47
CA VAL A 220 -6.81 -3.86 -4.24
C VAL A 220 -7.32 -2.74 -3.32
N ARG A 221 -8.32 -3.02 -2.48
CA ARG A 221 -8.85 -2.03 -1.54
C ARG A 221 -7.84 -1.66 -0.45
N GLY A 222 -7.03 -2.63 -0.04
CA GLY A 222 -6.01 -2.49 1.00
C GLY A 222 -4.88 -1.55 0.62
N HIS A 223 -4.55 -1.43 -0.67
CA HIS A 223 -3.50 -0.52 -1.13
C HIS A 223 -3.73 0.94 -0.68
N TRP A 224 -4.99 1.38 -0.61
CA TRP A 224 -5.35 2.72 -0.12
C TRP A 224 -4.95 2.99 1.35
N SER A 225 -4.57 1.97 2.09
CA SER A 225 -4.11 2.14 3.46
C SER A 225 -2.80 2.92 3.55
N ILE A 226 -1.93 2.83 2.52
CA ILE A 226 -0.69 3.62 2.46
C ILE A 226 -0.98 5.08 2.10
N GLU A 227 -1.94 5.35 1.22
CA GLU A 227 -2.40 6.72 0.94
C GLU A 227 -3.00 7.36 2.20
N SER A 228 -3.77 6.60 2.99
CA SER A 228 -4.28 7.04 4.29
C SER A 228 -3.15 7.35 5.28
N MET A 229 -2.08 6.57 5.27
CA MET A 229 -0.88 6.85 6.06
C MET A 229 -0.23 8.16 5.60
N HIS A 230 -0.05 8.37 4.29
CA HIS A 230 0.47 9.61 3.73
C HIS A 230 -0.39 10.82 4.11
N TRP A 231 -1.71 10.70 4.03
CA TRP A 231 -2.64 11.74 4.47
C TRP A 231 -2.45 12.10 5.96
N HIS A 232 -2.27 11.10 6.83
CA HIS A 232 -1.99 11.36 8.24
C HIS A 232 -0.66 12.08 8.45
N LEU A 233 0.38 11.74 7.70
CA LEU A 233 1.65 12.45 7.77
C LEU A 233 1.47 13.94 7.41
N ASP A 234 0.69 14.24 6.38
CA ASP A 234 0.50 15.63 5.93
C ASP A 234 -0.47 16.41 6.82
N VAL A 235 -1.65 15.88 7.05
CA VAL A 235 -2.73 16.61 7.74
C VAL A 235 -2.58 16.53 9.25
N THR A 236 -2.26 15.35 9.80
CA THR A 236 -2.19 15.16 11.25
C THR A 236 -0.82 15.56 11.80
N PHE A 237 0.25 15.13 11.14
CA PHE A 237 1.63 15.39 11.59
C PHE A 237 2.27 16.62 10.91
N ARG A 238 1.56 17.25 9.96
CA ARG A 238 1.97 18.47 9.26
C ARG A 238 3.35 18.32 8.59
N GLU A 239 3.57 17.18 7.95
CA GLU A 239 4.86 16.87 7.35
C GLU A 239 5.21 17.81 6.21
N ASP A 240 4.24 18.10 5.32
CA ASP A 240 4.43 19.04 4.22
C ASP A 240 4.62 20.52 4.68
N ALA A 241 4.31 20.83 5.94
CA ALA A 241 4.62 22.15 6.54
C ALA A 241 5.99 22.20 7.22
N ASN A 242 6.72 21.08 7.25
CA ASN A 242 8.05 21.01 7.88
C ASN A 242 9.12 21.47 6.88
N THR A 243 9.82 22.51 7.22
CA THR A 243 10.86 23.16 6.42
C THR A 243 12.28 22.69 6.76
N THR A 244 12.46 21.54 7.42
CA THR A 244 13.77 20.96 7.71
C THR A 244 14.53 20.69 6.43
N LEU A 245 15.60 21.45 6.18
CA LEU A 245 16.39 21.39 4.95
C LEU A 245 17.39 20.24 4.94
N ASP A 246 17.90 19.85 6.11
CA ASP A 246 18.75 18.68 6.24
C ASP A 246 17.98 17.42 5.90
N LYS A 247 18.39 16.75 4.84
CA LYS A 247 17.69 15.58 4.29
C LYS A 247 17.70 14.40 5.25
N MET A 248 18.76 14.22 6.03
CA MET A 248 18.87 13.15 7.02
C MET A 248 17.93 13.39 8.20
N ALA A 249 17.92 14.61 8.73
CA ALA A 249 17.00 15.01 9.80
C ALA A 249 15.54 14.88 9.35
N ALA A 250 15.20 15.30 8.14
CA ALA A 250 13.86 15.16 7.58
C ALA A 250 13.43 13.68 7.46
N GLN A 251 14.32 12.79 7.00
CA GLN A 251 14.06 11.34 6.94
C GLN A 251 13.86 10.74 8.33
N ASN A 252 14.66 11.12 9.31
CA ASN A 252 14.51 10.66 10.70
C ASN A 252 13.17 11.13 11.30
N LEU A 253 12.79 12.39 11.08
CA LEU A 253 11.47 12.90 11.49
C LEU A 253 10.32 12.14 10.82
N ASN A 254 10.44 11.79 9.55
CA ASN A 254 9.45 10.97 8.86
C ASN A 254 9.31 9.58 9.51
N ILE A 255 10.42 8.92 9.89
CA ILE A 255 10.40 7.64 10.63
C ILE A 255 9.66 7.80 11.96
N ILE A 256 10.00 8.83 12.75
CA ILE A 256 9.37 9.10 14.05
C ILE A 256 7.87 9.34 13.88
N ARG A 257 7.44 10.11 12.88
CA ARG A 257 6.01 10.34 12.59
C ARG A 257 5.28 9.04 12.24
N LYS A 258 5.89 8.17 11.42
CA LYS A 258 5.31 6.87 11.07
C LYS A 258 5.19 5.95 12.29
N TRP A 259 6.19 5.91 13.15
CA TRP A 259 6.11 5.16 14.40
C TRP A 259 5.02 5.71 15.33
N SER A 260 4.97 7.02 15.51
CA SER A 260 3.91 7.66 16.30
C SER A 260 2.53 7.33 15.74
N LEU A 261 2.36 7.33 14.41
CA LEU A 261 1.11 6.95 13.77
C LEU A 261 0.76 5.48 14.06
N SER A 262 1.73 4.58 13.93
CA SER A 262 1.52 3.14 14.14
C SER A 262 1.14 2.80 15.58
N ILE A 263 1.76 3.46 16.55
CA ILE A 263 1.45 3.29 17.98
C ILE A 263 0.07 3.88 18.31
N LEU A 264 -0.21 5.10 17.85
CA LEU A 264 -1.45 5.78 18.18
C LEU A 264 -2.68 5.21 17.47
N LYS A 265 -2.51 4.61 16.29
CA LYS A 265 -3.64 4.15 15.47
C LYS A 265 -4.49 3.08 16.17
N PRO A 266 -3.92 1.97 16.69
CA PRO A 266 -4.67 0.96 17.42
C PRO A 266 -5.11 1.41 18.83
N ALA A 267 -4.39 2.32 19.46
CA ALA A 267 -4.61 2.70 20.84
C ALA A 267 -6.05 3.20 21.13
N GLN A 268 -6.69 2.59 22.09
CA GLN A 268 -8.01 3.02 22.61
C GLN A 268 -7.82 3.73 23.97
N MET A 269 -7.66 5.04 23.94
CA MET A 269 -7.29 5.86 25.08
C MET A 269 -8.49 6.32 25.93
N THR A 270 -9.71 6.13 25.44
CA THR A 270 -10.95 6.52 26.12
C THR A 270 -12.09 5.58 25.72
N ARG A 271 -13.23 5.63 26.45
CA ARG A 271 -14.45 4.88 26.09
C ARG A 271 -14.95 5.20 24.68
N HIS A 272 -14.69 6.40 24.17
CA HIS A 272 -15.10 6.84 22.85
C HIS A 272 -13.90 6.83 21.87
N LYS A 273 -14.15 6.47 20.61
CA LYS A 273 -13.13 6.50 19.56
C LYS A 273 -12.66 7.93 19.31
N LEU A 274 -11.40 8.22 19.60
CA LEU A 274 -10.79 9.51 19.32
C LEU A 274 -10.24 9.59 17.90
N SER A 275 -10.33 10.77 17.28
CA SER A 275 -9.60 11.05 16.04
C SER A 275 -8.09 11.06 16.33
N MET A 276 -7.27 10.79 15.32
CA MET A 276 -5.80 10.81 15.46
C MET A 276 -5.27 12.13 16.02
N ARG A 277 -5.85 13.26 15.62
CA ARG A 277 -5.50 14.59 16.15
C ARG A 277 -5.78 14.68 17.66
N LYS A 278 -6.93 14.18 18.12
CA LYS A 278 -7.27 14.15 19.54
C LYS A 278 -6.37 13.19 20.33
N LYS A 279 -6.05 12.01 19.78
CA LYS A 279 -5.10 11.06 20.40
C LYS A 279 -3.74 11.73 20.66
N ARG A 280 -3.18 12.39 19.64
CA ARG A 280 -1.91 13.14 19.79
C ARG A 280 -1.99 14.20 20.88
N PHE A 281 -3.07 14.97 20.93
CA PHE A 281 -3.27 16.00 21.96
C PHE A 281 -3.32 15.39 23.36
N VAL A 282 -4.09 14.34 23.57
CA VAL A 282 -4.21 13.65 24.87
C VAL A 282 -2.84 13.13 25.35
N VAL A 283 -2.07 12.46 24.47
CA VAL A 283 -0.71 11.99 24.81
C VAL A 283 0.21 13.15 25.17
N SER A 284 0.13 14.30 24.47
CA SER A 284 0.97 15.45 24.77
C SER A 284 0.67 16.10 26.13
N MET A 285 -0.55 15.93 26.64
CA MET A 285 -0.95 16.45 27.95
C MET A 285 -0.46 15.58 29.13
N ARG A 286 -0.33 14.27 28.91
CA ARG A 286 0.11 13.31 29.93
C ARG A 286 1.03 12.24 29.33
N PRO A 287 2.25 12.63 28.89
CA PRO A 287 3.10 11.76 28.08
C PRO A 287 3.55 10.49 28.80
N ILE A 288 3.90 10.56 30.08
CA ILE A 288 4.41 9.40 30.85
C ILE A 288 3.30 8.36 31.00
N GLN A 289 2.12 8.74 31.48
CA GLN A 289 1.00 7.83 31.69
C GLN A 289 0.60 7.08 30.41
N TYR A 290 0.49 7.79 29.28
CA TYR A 290 0.03 7.18 28.04
C TYR A 290 1.12 6.44 27.27
N LEU A 291 2.41 6.78 27.45
CA LEU A 291 3.51 6.04 26.82
C LEU A 291 3.64 4.63 27.40
N GLU A 292 3.51 4.47 28.70
CA GLU A 292 3.51 3.14 29.33
C GLU A 292 2.36 2.28 28.81
N GLU A 293 1.11 2.79 28.86
CA GLU A 293 -0.07 2.09 28.33
C GLU A 293 0.04 1.74 26.84
N LEU A 294 0.70 2.59 26.04
CA LEU A 294 0.84 2.39 24.59
C LEU A 294 1.96 1.40 24.20
N LEU A 295 2.96 1.24 25.07
CA LEU A 295 4.07 0.32 24.83
C LEU A 295 3.77 -1.10 25.33
N GLU A 296 2.81 -1.24 26.24
CA GLU A 296 2.32 -2.51 26.78
C GLU A 296 1.18 -3.13 25.93
N ALA A 297 0.50 -2.33 25.10
CA ALA A 297 -0.60 -2.74 24.23
C ALA A 297 -0.10 -3.27 22.88
#